data_2ef2ab7c6d1a1d483c454908dcbbf465
#
_entry.id   2ef2ab7c6d1a1d483c454908dcbbf465
#
_cell.length_a   1.000
_cell.length_b   1.000
_cell.length_c   1.000
_cell.angle_alpha   90.00
_cell.angle_beta   90.00
_cell.angle_gamma   90.00
#
_symmetry.space_group_name_H-M   'P 1'
#
loop_
_entity.id
_entity.type
_entity.pdbx_description
1 polymer ?
#
loop_
_entity_poly.entity_id
_entity_poly.type
_entity_poly.pdbx_seq_one_letter_code
_entity_poly.pdbx_strand_id
1 'polypeptide(L)'
;MAKINNVDLDKVANTIAKGKEDISTLRKPVKMQGEWNLDPNSEFQFKTELSFEKGKQVVEIDSPSFLGGEGNRLGPMAYCISGITSCFIGTFVGITAQQGVKLTKLTVTTQCNINFAKAFDLSEDPITEGISFEIDAQSDNADNQKLQEILKMAEERCPAMYSMTHKININAKII
;
A
#
# COMPACT_ATOMS: atom_id res chain seq x y z
N MET A 1 3.12 23.31 -15.40
CA MET A 1 2.81 22.40 -14.30
C MET A 1 4.08 22.06 -13.57
N ALA A 2 4.21 22.47 -12.32
CA ALA A 2 5.39 22.17 -11.50
C ALA A 2 5.29 20.74 -10.96
N LYS A 3 6.17 19.84 -11.43
CA LYS A 3 6.30 18.49 -10.86
C LYS A 3 7.60 18.40 -10.07
N ILE A 4 7.50 17.92 -8.84
CA ILE A 4 8.65 17.54 -8.01
C ILE A 4 8.50 16.06 -7.65
N ASN A 5 9.54 15.27 -7.84
CA ASN A 5 9.54 13.84 -7.57
C ASN A 5 8.36 13.10 -8.26
N ASN A 6 8.00 13.48 -9.47
CA ASN A 6 6.85 13.00 -10.23
C ASN A 6 5.47 13.32 -9.62
N VAL A 7 5.38 14.19 -8.63
CA VAL A 7 4.14 14.68 -8.02
C VAL A 7 3.73 16.00 -8.68
N ASP A 8 2.50 16.09 -9.16
CA ASP A 8 1.89 17.29 -9.73
C ASP A 8 1.37 18.19 -8.61
N LEU A 9 2.13 19.22 -8.28
CA LEU A 9 1.82 20.13 -7.16
C LEU A 9 0.56 20.97 -7.40
N ASP A 10 0.23 21.29 -8.63
CA ASP A 10 -0.99 22.05 -8.94
C ASP A 10 -2.24 21.23 -8.61
N LYS A 11 -2.22 19.92 -8.91
CA LYS A 11 -3.30 19.01 -8.53
C LYS A 11 -3.42 18.85 -7.02
N VAL A 12 -2.29 18.74 -6.32
CA VAL A 12 -2.28 18.65 -4.85
C VAL A 12 -2.82 19.93 -4.23
N ALA A 13 -2.39 21.11 -4.71
CA ALA A 13 -2.86 22.40 -4.22
C ALA A 13 -4.37 22.56 -4.43
N ASN A 14 -4.90 22.20 -5.60
CA ASN A 14 -6.33 22.20 -5.87
C ASN A 14 -7.13 21.25 -4.94
N THR A 15 -6.57 20.09 -4.64
CA THR A 15 -7.19 19.13 -3.71
C THR A 15 -7.24 19.71 -2.29
N ILE A 16 -6.16 20.34 -1.85
CA ILE A 16 -6.09 21.01 -0.54
C ILE A 16 -7.08 22.17 -0.47
N ALA A 17 -7.18 23.00 -1.53
CA ALA A 17 -8.12 24.12 -1.58
C ALA A 17 -9.58 23.64 -1.42
N LYS A 18 -9.98 22.63 -2.19
CA LYS A 18 -11.31 22.01 -2.07
C LYS A 18 -11.57 21.42 -0.67
N GLY A 19 -10.57 20.79 -0.09
CA GLY A 19 -10.70 20.23 1.26
C GLY A 19 -10.81 21.30 2.35
N LYS A 20 -10.25 22.51 2.15
CA LYS A 20 -10.44 23.65 3.04
C LYS A 20 -11.85 24.23 2.97
N GLU A 21 -12.47 24.20 1.80
CA GLU A 21 -13.86 24.62 1.60
C GLU A 21 -14.83 23.60 2.18
N ASP A 22 -14.60 22.31 1.90
CA ASP A 22 -15.40 21.19 2.41
C ASP A 22 -14.53 19.95 2.62
N ILE A 23 -14.25 19.63 3.88
CA ILE A 23 -13.42 18.48 4.29
C ILE A 23 -14.02 17.14 3.83
N SER A 24 -15.34 17.06 3.61
CA SER A 24 -15.99 15.83 3.17
C SER A 24 -15.55 15.40 1.76
N THR A 25 -15.08 16.35 0.95
CA THR A 25 -14.56 16.10 -0.41
C THR A 25 -13.31 15.21 -0.42
N LEU A 26 -12.61 15.14 0.72
CA LEU A 26 -11.41 14.30 0.91
C LEU A 26 -11.74 12.86 1.32
N ARG A 27 -13.00 12.55 1.62
CA ARG A 27 -13.44 11.19 1.91
C ARG A 27 -13.66 10.43 0.61
N LYS A 28 -12.81 9.45 0.34
CA LYS A 28 -12.85 8.65 -0.90
C LYS A 28 -13.13 7.19 -0.57
N PRO A 29 -14.27 6.63 -0.99
CA PRO A 29 -14.48 5.19 -0.85
C PRO A 29 -13.53 4.43 -1.77
N VAL A 30 -12.91 3.39 -1.24
CA VAL A 30 -12.17 2.40 -2.02
C VAL A 30 -12.99 1.12 -1.99
N LYS A 31 -13.38 0.61 -3.16
CA LYS A 31 -14.18 -0.61 -3.29
C LYS A 31 -13.49 -1.57 -4.23
N MET A 32 -13.47 -2.82 -3.86
CA MET A 32 -13.03 -3.93 -4.69
C MET A 32 -14.10 -5.03 -4.64
N GLN A 33 -14.31 -5.69 -5.75
CA GLN A 33 -15.13 -6.91 -5.85
C GLN A 33 -14.29 -7.96 -6.56
N GLY A 34 -14.28 -9.16 -6.02
CA GLY A 34 -13.57 -10.29 -6.62
C GLY A 34 -14.33 -11.58 -6.40
N GLU A 35 -13.90 -12.61 -7.07
CA GLU A 35 -14.47 -13.94 -6.99
C GLU A 35 -13.37 -14.99 -6.82
N TRP A 36 -13.68 -16.03 -6.07
CA TRP A 36 -12.85 -17.22 -5.99
C TRP A 36 -13.21 -18.15 -7.13
N ASN A 37 -12.21 -18.64 -7.84
CA ASN A 37 -12.41 -19.60 -8.92
C ASN A 37 -12.55 -21.02 -8.36
N LEU A 38 -13.67 -21.65 -8.66
CA LEU A 38 -13.98 -23.01 -8.19
C LEU A 38 -13.60 -24.10 -9.21
N ASP A 39 -13.09 -23.73 -10.39
CA ASP A 39 -12.62 -24.71 -11.38
C ASP A 39 -11.26 -25.27 -10.92
N PRO A 40 -11.16 -26.59 -10.65
CA PRO A 40 -9.93 -27.22 -10.18
C PRO A 40 -8.79 -27.22 -11.22
N ASN A 41 -9.08 -26.89 -12.49
CA ASN A 41 -8.10 -26.83 -13.57
C ASN A 41 -7.66 -25.39 -13.88
N SER A 42 -8.08 -24.41 -13.06
CA SER A 42 -7.74 -23.00 -13.27
C SER A 42 -6.28 -22.72 -12.89
N GLU A 43 -5.64 -21.82 -13.64
CA GLU A 43 -4.29 -21.31 -13.35
C GLU A 43 -4.24 -20.25 -12.24
N PHE A 44 -5.39 -19.84 -11.68
CA PHE A 44 -5.50 -18.89 -10.59
C PHE A 44 -6.68 -19.22 -9.68
N GLN A 45 -6.59 -18.83 -8.41
CA GLN A 45 -7.62 -19.09 -7.41
C GLN A 45 -8.56 -17.91 -7.19
N PHE A 46 -8.07 -16.69 -7.32
CA PHE A 46 -8.87 -15.47 -7.09
C PHE A 46 -8.67 -14.48 -8.22
N LYS A 47 -9.76 -13.80 -8.61
CA LYS A 47 -9.74 -12.77 -9.65
C LYS A 47 -10.49 -11.54 -9.20
N THR A 48 -9.95 -10.37 -9.51
CA THR A 48 -10.62 -9.08 -9.29
C THR A 48 -10.32 -8.12 -10.44
N GLU A 49 -11.25 -7.20 -10.69
CA GLU A 49 -11.04 -6.06 -11.58
C GLU A 49 -10.90 -4.79 -10.75
N LEU A 50 -9.75 -4.14 -10.83
CA LEU A 50 -9.46 -2.88 -10.17
C LEU A 50 -9.66 -1.73 -11.14
N SER A 51 -10.51 -0.78 -10.76
CA SER A 51 -10.76 0.44 -11.55
C SER A 51 -9.84 1.57 -11.10
N PHE A 52 -9.35 2.35 -12.05
CA PHE A 52 -8.59 3.58 -11.83
C PHE A 52 -9.08 4.69 -12.80
N GLU A 53 -8.64 5.94 -12.63
CA GLU A 53 -9.17 7.08 -13.38
C GLU A 53 -9.21 6.92 -14.91
N LYS A 54 -8.29 6.16 -15.47
CA LYS A 54 -8.12 6.02 -16.93
C LYS A 54 -8.44 4.62 -17.46
N GLY A 55 -8.91 3.72 -16.63
CA GLY A 55 -9.19 2.35 -17.06
C GLY A 55 -9.40 1.36 -15.93
N LYS A 56 -9.19 0.11 -16.26
CA LYS A 56 -9.37 -1.04 -15.39
C LYS A 56 -8.20 -2.01 -15.57
N GLN A 57 -7.87 -2.73 -14.53
CA GLN A 57 -6.88 -3.78 -14.54
C GLN A 57 -7.44 -5.05 -13.91
N VAL A 58 -7.33 -6.15 -14.61
CA VAL A 58 -7.62 -7.47 -14.06
C VAL A 58 -6.40 -7.95 -13.27
N VAL A 59 -6.65 -8.45 -12.08
CA VAL A 59 -5.65 -9.04 -11.20
C VAL A 59 -6.06 -10.47 -10.91
N GLU A 60 -5.20 -11.41 -11.27
CA GLU A 60 -5.32 -12.83 -10.98
C GLU A 60 -4.30 -13.19 -9.90
N ILE A 61 -4.75 -13.90 -8.88
CA ILE A 61 -3.98 -14.23 -7.69
C ILE A 61 -4.02 -15.74 -7.50
N ASP A 62 -2.87 -16.33 -7.23
CA ASP A 62 -2.76 -17.73 -6.89
C ASP A 62 -1.91 -17.90 -5.64
N SER A 63 -2.29 -18.81 -4.77
CA SER A 63 -1.52 -19.09 -3.56
C SER A 63 -0.26 -19.88 -3.90
N PRO A 64 0.81 -19.74 -3.11
CA PRO A 64 1.95 -20.63 -3.24
C PRO A 64 1.56 -22.09 -2.96
N SER A 65 2.32 -23.03 -3.47
CA SER A 65 1.99 -24.47 -3.45
C SER A 65 1.80 -25.03 -2.03
N PHE A 66 2.53 -24.53 -1.04
CA PHE A 66 2.36 -24.96 0.35
C PHE A 66 1.03 -24.51 0.99
N LEU A 67 0.31 -23.58 0.35
CA LEU A 67 -1.05 -23.15 0.72
C LEU A 67 -2.13 -23.73 -0.22
N GLY A 68 -1.78 -24.69 -1.07
CA GLY A 68 -2.71 -25.37 -1.96
C GLY A 68 -3.00 -24.65 -3.28
N GLY A 69 -2.17 -23.69 -3.67
CA GLY A 69 -2.13 -23.14 -5.03
C GLY A 69 -1.08 -23.83 -5.88
N GLU A 70 -0.97 -23.43 -7.14
CA GLU A 70 0.08 -23.88 -8.05
C GLU A 70 1.27 -22.90 -8.13
N GLY A 71 1.11 -21.69 -7.57
CA GLY A 71 2.13 -20.64 -7.64
C GLY A 71 2.28 -20.01 -9.03
N ASN A 72 1.27 -20.12 -9.88
CA ASN A 72 1.27 -19.61 -11.26
C ASN A 72 1.12 -18.08 -11.34
N ARG A 73 0.71 -17.44 -10.25
CA ARG A 73 0.51 -15.98 -10.13
C ARG A 73 1.13 -15.47 -8.82
N LEU A 74 1.19 -14.17 -8.67
CA LEU A 74 1.60 -13.56 -7.40
C LEU A 74 0.61 -13.95 -6.28
N GLY A 75 1.16 -14.34 -5.13
CA GLY A 75 0.36 -14.68 -3.96
C GLY A 75 -0.28 -13.45 -3.30
N PRO A 76 -1.33 -13.66 -2.47
CA PRO A 76 -2.06 -12.58 -1.81
C PRO A 76 -1.16 -11.63 -1.02
N MET A 77 -0.18 -12.16 -0.30
CA MET A 77 0.73 -11.35 0.51
C MET A 77 1.66 -10.47 -0.31
N ALA A 78 2.04 -10.87 -1.51
CA ALA A 78 2.83 -10.01 -2.41
C ALA A 78 2.05 -8.74 -2.79
N TYR A 79 0.76 -8.87 -3.10
CA TYR A 79 -0.10 -7.71 -3.35
C TYR A 79 -0.31 -6.85 -2.10
N CYS A 80 -0.52 -7.48 -0.95
CA CYS A 80 -0.69 -6.77 0.32
C CYS A 80 0.56 -5.91 0.63
N ILE A 81 1.74 -6.50 0.63
CA ILE A 81 3.01 -5.81 0.91
C ILE A 81 3.29 -4.73 -0.15
N SER A 82 3.05 -5.01 -1.43
CA SER A 82 3.22 -4.00 -2.49
C SER A 82 2.31 -2.79 -2.29
N GLY A 83 1.04 -3.02 -1.92
CA GLY A 83 0.07 -1.97 -1.63
C GLY A 83 0.48 -1.11 -0.44
N ILE A 84 0.88 -1.74 0.66
CA ILE A 84 1.36 -1.06 1.88
C ILE A 84 2.60 -0.22 1.56
N THR A 85 3.60 -0.83 0.93
CA THR A 85 4.86 -0.17 0.58
C THR A 85 4.62 1.03 -0.34
N SER A 86 3.87 0.85 -1.42
CA SER A 86 3.61 1.93 -2.39
C SER A 86 2.79 3.08 -1.77
N CYS A 87 1.83 2.78 -0.89
CA CYS A 87 1.06 3.80 -0.16
C CYS A 87 1.96 4.62 0.77
N PHE A 88 2.83 3.95 1.53
CA PHE A 88 3.74 4.61 2.47
C PHE A 88 4.77 5.48 1.74
N ILE A 89 5.45 4.93 0.74
CA ILE A 89 6.41 5.68 -0.07
C ILE A 89 5.74 6.80 -0.86
N GLY A 90 4.53 6.59 -1.39
CA GLY A 90 3.74 7.63 -2.05
C GLY A 90 3.43 8.81 -1.11
N THR A 91 3.13 8.53 0.16
CA THR A 91 2.93 9.57 1.19
C THR A 91 4.23 10.33 1.47
N PHE A 92 5.36 9.62 1.64
CA PHE A 92 6.67 10.23 1.83
C PHE A 92 7.05 11.15 0.65
N VAL A 93 6.92 10.66 -0.58
CA VAL A 93 7.20 11.43 -1.80
C VAL A 93 6.25 12.63 -1.95
N GLY A 94 4.98 12.46 -1.60
CA GLY A 94 4.02 13.55 -1.61
C GLY A 94 4.41 14.69 -0.64
N ILE A 95 4.88 14.36 0.55
CA ILE A 95 5.33 15.35 1.55
C ILE A 95 6.65 16.00 1.11
N THR A 96 7.64 15.22 0.61
CA THR A 96 8.90 15.78 0.10
C THR A 96 8.64 16.79 -1.01
N ALA A 97 7.75 16.45 -1.97
CA ALA A 97 7.41 17.34 -3.08
C ALA A 97 6.74 18.64 -2.59
N GLN A 98 5.79 18.55 -1.64
CA GLN A 98 5.11 19.72 -1.08
C GLN A 98 6.04 20.64 -0.29
N GLN A 99 7.11 20.09 0.29
CA GLN A 99 8.16 20.85 0.98
C GLN A 99 9.30 21.32 0.06
N GLY A 100 9.18 21.09 -1.25
CA GLY A 100 10.19 21.49 -2.24
C GLY A 100 11.47 20.66 -2.21
N VAL A 101 11.47 19.53 -1.50
CA VAL A 101 12.61 18.61 -1.42
C VAL A 101 12.66 17.77 -2.70
N LYS A 102 13.79 17.85 -3.40
CA LYS A 102 14.04 17.13 -4.66
C LYS A 102 14.86 15.88 -4.38
N LEU A 103 14.23 14.73 -4.56
CA LEU A 103 14.91 13.45 -4.42
C LEU A 103 15.73 13.11 -5.67
N THR A 104 16.96 12.65 -5.45
CA THR A 104 17.85 12.14 -6.52
C THR A 104 17.90 10.62 -6.54
N LYS A 105 17.56 9.99 -5.40
CA LYS A 105 17.44 8.55 -5.26
C LYS A 105 16.32 8.22 -4.28
N LEU A 106 15.55 7.18 -4.59
CA LEU A 106 14.60 6.58 -3.66
C LEU A 106 14.42 5.11 -4.00
N THR A 107 14.86 4.25 -3.09
CA THR A 107 14.57 2.81 -3.12
C THR A 107 14.04 2.39 -1.76
N VAL A 108 13.24 1.35 -1.75
CA VAL A 108 12.67 0.77 -0.53
C VAL A 108 12.74 -0.75 -0.59
N THR A 109 13.20 -1.34 0.49
CA THR A 109 13.07 -2.77 0.75
C THR A 109 12.07 -2.94 1.89
N THR A 110 11.06 -3.77 1.66
CA THR A 110 10.05 -4.10 2.68
C THR A 110 10.15 -5.58 3.01
N GLN A 111 10.21 -5.90 4.29
CA GLN A 111 10.25 -7.26 4.78
C GLN A 111 9.12 -7.50 5.78
N CYS A 112 8.46 -8.65 5.64
CA CYS A 112 7.47 -9.16 6.58
C CYS A 112 7.68 -10.67 6.73
N ASN A 113 7.97 -11.12 7.94
CA ASN A 113 8.04 -12.55 8.25
C ASN A 113 6.64 -13.04 8.65
N ILE A 114 6.16 -14.08 7.97
CA ILE A 114 4.83 -14.64 8.19
C ILE A 114 4.96 -16.05 8.71
N ASN A 115 4.36 -16.30 9.86
CA ASN A 115 4.22 -17.62 10.45
C ASN A 115 2.84 -18.19 10.10
N PHE A 116 2.79 -19.19 9.26
CA PHE A 116 1.56 -19.84 8.85
C PHE A 116 1.07 -20.94 9.82
N ALA A 117 1.80 -21.22 10.89
CA ALA A 117 1.44 -22.29 11.83
C ALA A 117 0.03 -22.10 12.41
N LYS A 118 -0.33 -20.85 12.76
CA LYS A 118 -1.70 -20.54 13.25
C LYS A 118 -2.77 -20.73 12.19
N ALA A 119 -2.47 -20.48 10.91
CA ALA A 119 -3.42 -20.72 9.82
C ALA A 119 -3.72 -22.21 9.61
N PHE A 120 -2.84 -23.09 10.06
CA PHE A 120 -2.99 -24.54 10.03
C PHE A 120 -3.36 -25.15 11.40
N ASP A 121 -3.72 -24.30 12.36
CA ASP A 121 -4.08 -24.73 13.74
C ASP A 121 -2.95 -25.53 14.45
N LEU A 122 -1.70 -25.18 14.18
CA LEU A 122 -0.51 -25.85 14.73
C LEU A 122 0.15 -25.06 15.87
N SER A 123 -0.14 -23.78 16.04
CA SER A 123 0.44 -22.92 17.08
C SER A 123 -0.47 -21.72 17.35
N GLU A 124 -0.37 -21.17 18.56
CA GLU A 124 -0.97 -19.87 18.94
C GLU A 124 -0.01 -18.69 18.75
N ASP A 125 1.17 -18.92 18.22
CA ASP A 125 2.16 -17.88 17.97
C ASP A 125 1.63 -16.79 17.00
N PRO A 126 2.13 -15.56 17.08
CA PRO A 126 1.76 -14.50 16.17
C PRO A 126 1.96 -14.89 14.69
N ILE A 127 1.01 -14.53 13.83
CA ILE A 127 1.09 -14.77 12.38
C ILE A 127 2.19 -13.92 11.74
N THR A 128 2.43 -12.71 12.29
CA THR A 128 3.51 -11.84 11.81
C THR A 128 4.19 -11.17 12.99
N GLU A 129 5.52 -11.03 12.89
CA GLU A 129 6.34 -10.32 13.87
C GLU A 129 6.51 -8.84 13.56
N GLY A 130 5.87 -8.37 12.47
CA GLY A 130 5.87 -6.99 12.03
C GLY A 130 6.31 -6.84 10.57
N ILE A 131 6.34 -5.58 10.15
CA ILE A 131 6.79 -5.17 8.82
C ILE A 131 7.91 -4.14 9.01
N SER A 132 9.04 -4.32 8.34
CA SER A 132 10.14 -3.37 8.31
C SER A 132 10.29 -2.75 6.93
N PHE A 133 10.72 -1.48 6.92
CA PHE A 133 10.99 -0.71 5.71
C PHE A 133 12.42 -0.15 5.80
N GLU A 134 13.26 -0.52 4.84
CA GLU A 134 14.58 0.08 4.63
C GLU A 134 14.49 1.04 3.45
N ILE A 135 14.68 2.32 3.70
CA ILE A 135 14.49 3.37 2.70
C ILE A 135 15.82 4.06 2.44
N ASP A 136 16.35 3.93 1.22
CA ASP A 136 17.51 4.68 0.74
C ASP A 136 17.01 5.87 -0.08
N ALA A 137 17.01 7.04 0.56
CA ALA A 137 16.57 8.30 -0.01
C ALA A 137 17.71 9.32 -0.02
N GLN A 138 17.93 9.98 -1.16
CA GLN A 138 18.95 11.04 -1.31
C GLN A 138 18.31 12.27 -1.95
N SER A 139 18.85 13.44 -1.63
CA SER A 139 18.35 14.73 -2.13
C SER A 139 19.50 15.70 -2.34
N ASP A 140 19.38 16.58 -3.35
CA ASP A 140 20.34 17.66 -3.62
C ASP A 140 20.15 18.88 -2.71
N ASN A 141 18.99 19.02 -2.08
CA ASN A 141 18.59 20.22 -1.35
C ASN A 141 18.00 19.97 0.06
N ALA A 142 18.17 18.76 0.56
CA ALA A 142 17.80 18.38 1.92
C ALA A 142 18.83 17.40 2.49
N ASP A 143 19.16 17.55 3.76
CA ASP A 143 20.01 16.62 4.49
C ASP A 143 19.21 15.41 5.03
N ASN A 144 19.94 14.46 5.60
CA ASN A 144 19.35 13.25 6.16
C ASN A 144 18.39 13.56 7.33
N GLN A 145 18.66 14.57 8.15
CA GLN A 145 17.80 14.96 9.26
C GLN A 145 16.43 15.37 8.72
N LYS A 146 16.40 16.20 7.66
CA LYS A 146 15.18 16.64 7.00
C LYS A 146 14.39 15.48 6.40
N LEU A 147 15.09 14.53 5.77
CA LEU A 147 14.44 13.33 5.24
C LEU A 147 13.82 12.46 6.33
N GLN A 148 14.48 12.32 7.49
CA GLN A 148 13.95 11.60 8.64
C GLN A 148 12.71 12.30 9.26
N GLU A 149 12.69 13.63 9.34
CA GLU A 149 11.51 14.37 9.78
C GLU A 149 10.31 14.13 8.85
N ILE A 150 10.55 14.13 7.55
CA ILE A 150 9.50 13.85 6.55
C ILE A 150 9.03 12.41 6.64
N LEU A 151 9.93 11.46 6.89
CA LEU A 151 9.59 10.06 7.07
C LEU A 151 8.62 9.86 8.24
N LYS A 152 8.88 10.48 9.39
CA LYS A 152 7.97 10.46 10.55
C LYS A 152 6.59 11.03 10.21
N MET A 153 6.54 12.14 9.46
CA MET A 153 5.27 12.68 8.99
C MET A 153 4.53 11.71 8.04
N ALA A 154 5.27 10.97 7.23
CA ALA A 154 4.68 9.96 6.34
C ALA A 154 4.12 8.77 7.13
N GLU A 155 4.80 8.31 8.18
CA GLU A 155 4.30 7.27 9.09
C GLU A 155 2.94 7.67 9.70
N GLU A 156 2.82 8.91 10.17
CA GLU A 156 1.59 9.43 10.79
C GLU A 156 0.43 9.63 9.80
N ARG A 157 0.74 9.96 8.53
CA ARG A 157 -0.25 10.40 7.54
C ARG A 157 -0.59 9.37 6.48
N CYS A 158 0.13 8.25 6.43
CA CYS A 158 -0.13 7.20 5.45
C CYS A 158 -1.36 6.38 5.84
N PRO A 159 -2.39 6.28 4.97
CA PRO A 159 -3.57 5.47 5.28
C PRO A 159 -3.26 4.00 5.54
N ALA A 160 -2.31 3.40 4.83
CA ALA A 160 -1.92 2.01 5.05
C ALA A 160 -1.23 1.83 6.41
N MET A 161 -0.28 2.72 6.77
CA MET A 161 0.37 2.69 8.09
C MET A 161 -0.64 2.89 9.21
N TYR A 162 -1.56 3.85 9.05
CA TYR A 162 -2.65 4.07 10.02
C TYR A 162 -3.48 2.81 10.24
N SER A 163 -3.89 2.14 9.16
CA SER A 163 -4.72 0.93 9.24
C SER A 163 -4.01 -0.26 9.91
N MET A 164 -2.68 -0.31 9.86
CA MET A 164 -1.89 -1.37 10.50
C MET A 164 -1.56 -1.09 11.97
N THR A 165 -1.44 0.18 12.35
CA THR A 165 -1.00 0.58 13.69
C THR A 165 -2.15 0.95 14.62
N HIS A 166 -3.36 1.12 14.08
CA HIS A 166 -4.54 1.50 14.85
C HIS A 166 -5.63 0.42 14.74
N LYS A 167 -6.39 0.26 15.81
CA LYS A 167 -7.56 -0.62 15.80
C LYS A 167 -8.65 -0.03 14.91
N ILE A 168 -8.91 -0.69 13.78
CA ILE A 168 -10.00 -0.36 12.87
C ILE A 168 -11.11 -1.40 12.98
N ASN A 169 -12.36 -1.01 12.67
CA ASN A 169 -13.48 -1.93 12.66
C ASN A 169 -13.45 -2.78 11.38
N ILE A 170 -13.42 -4.09 11.54
CA ILE A 170 -13.52 -5.06 10.45
C ILE A 170 -14.85 -5.81 10.63
N ASN A 171 -15.72 -5.77 9.63
CA ASN A 171 -16.97 -6.47 9.59
C ASN A 171 -17.00 -7.43 8.40
N ALA A 172 -17.24 -8.71 8.66
CA ALA A 172 -17.43 -9.72 7.63
C ALA A 172 -18.83 -10.36 7.83
N LYS A 173 -19.53 -10.63 6.74
CA LYS A 173 -20.84 -11.32 6.77
C LYS A 173 -21.02 -12.16 5.52
N ILE A 174 -21.72 -13.28 5.67
CA ILE A 174 -22.25 -14.06 4.54
C ILE A 174 -23.61 -13.46 4.18
N ILE A 175 -23.90 -13.32 2.88
CA ILE A 175 -25.15 -12.75 2.33
C ILE A 175 -25.88 -13.79 1.48
#